data_e7c24b9cb729551ef46bf4e4be47fb9f
#
_entry.id   e7c24b9cb729551ef46bf4e4be47fb9f
#
_cell.length_a   1.000
_cell.length_b   1.000
_cell.length_c   1.000
_cell.angle_alpha   90.00
_cell.angle_beta   90.00
_cell.angle_gamma   90.00
#
_symmetry.space_group_name_H-M   'P 1'
#
loop_
_entity.id
_entity.type
_entity.pdbx_description
1 polymer ?
#
loop_
_entity_poly.entity_id
_entity_poly.type
_entity_poly.pdbx_seq_one_letter_code
_entity_poly.pdbx_strand_id
1 'polypeptide(L)'
;MDKEILQRKQLQLEELFENSQNRLFFQSSDLSFASISDMVESEAIDIKPKYQRRERWDVKKQSALIESFVLNVPIPPIYLAEHSYGKYSVIDGKQRITAIYKFIKEGLKLTGLEENDELNDFTYETLPQSLSNALKIRPFLRVIILLKQSDPSLKYEVFNRLNTGGDNLLPQEVRNAMFEGEFNDLLIELSENNLLVKYLVSSLETYKKSAVYKQMQDVEYVLRFFTVKHFWEDFPCNNMQIAMNLYMRFATEKVNQAELNQKKNLFIRSLEVCNLIWEEKTFQRPDGSKKIIQGIYDAQMVSIAKYIENGRENDLIRYKDQILEKFNEAYFSDQSYQDSMRQFTSNASNVKNRIEKTIELVGQAINE
;
A
#
# COMPACT_ATOMS: atom_id res chain seq x y z
N MET A 1 1.91 24.75 34.92
CA MET A 1 0.66 24.32 34.23
C MET A 1 -0.46 24.52 35.23
N ASP A 2 -1.49 25.22 34.83
CA ASP A 2 -2.62 25.55 35.72
C ASP A 2 -3.32 24.25 36.18
N LYS A 3 -3.72 24.19 37.46
CA LYS A 3 -4.25 22.96 38.07
C LYS A 3 -5.54 22.50 37.39
N GLU A 4 -6.37 23.45 36.92
CA GLU A 4 -7.58 23.17 36.15
C GLU A 4 -7.28 22.60 34.77
N ILE A 5 -6.25 23.12 34.07
CA ILE A 5 -5.82 22.61 32.76
C ILE A 5 -5.27 21.19 32.89
N LEU A 6 -4.54 20.91 33.98
CA LEU A 6 -4.02 19.56 34.23
C LEU A 6 -5.17 18.55 34.47
N GLN A 7 -6.13 18.92 35.31
CA GLN A 7 -7.29 18.07 35.64
C GLN A 7 -8.13 17.78 34.39
N ARG A 8 -8.38 18.76 33.54
CA ARG A 8 -9.09 18.58 32.28
C ARG A 8 -8.35 17.65 31.31
N LYS A 9 -7.02 17.76 31.23
CA LYS A 9 -6.20 16.84 30.45
C LYS A 9 -6.20 15.41 30.99
N GLN A 10 -6.22 15.25 32.32
CA GLN A 10 -6.32 13.92 32.94
C GLN A 10 -7.63 13.23 32.58
N LEU A 11 -8.76 13.92 32.67
CA LEU A 11 -10.06 13.38 32.27
C LEU A 11 -10.09 12.99 30.78
N GLN A 12 -9.55 13.82 29.91
CA GLN A 12 -9.44 13.50 28.48
C GLN A 12 -8.57 12.27 28.20
N LEU A 13 -7.49 12.08 28.99
CA LEU A 13 -6.64 10.89 28.87
C LEU A 13 -7.32 9.63 29.40
N GLU A 14 -8.12 9.71 30.46
CA GLU A 14 -8.92 8.60 30.96
C GLU A 14 -9.96 8.17 29.94
N GLU A 15 -10.73 9.11 29.38
CA GLU A 15 -11.69 8.84 28.31
C GLU A 15 -11.00 8.22 27.06
N LEU A 16 -9.83 8.75 26.67
CA LEU A 16 -9.06 8.21 25.56
C LEU A 16 -8.63 6.77 25.84
N PHE A 17 -8.15 6.48 27.05
CA PHE A 17 -7.73 5.15 27.45
C PHE A 17 -8.90 4.16 27.41
N GLU A 18 -10.03 4.48 28.05
CA GLU A 18 -11.22 3.63 28.08
C GLU A 18 -11.78 3.36 26.67
N ASN A 19 -11.90 4.41 25.85
CA ASN A 19 -12.36 4.28 24.47
C ASN A 19 -11.42 3.42 23.63
N SER A 20 -10.11 3.51 23.87
CA SER A 20 -9.12 2.74 23.10
C SER A 20 -9.15 1.25 23.46
N GLN A 21 -9.40 0.89 24.72
CA GLN A 21 -9.49 -0.51 25.17
C GLN A 21 -10.60 -1.29 24.48
N ASN A 22 -11.69 -0.61 24.11
CA ASN A 22 -12.87 -1.21 23.51
C ASN A 22 -12.87 -1.21 21.98
N ARG A 23 -11.76 -0.84 21.34
CA ARG A 23 -11.67 -0.71 19.87
C ARG A 23 -10.71 -1.69 19.21
N LEU A 24 -9.81 -2.30 19.97
CA LEU A 24 -8.85 -3.28 19.47
C LEU A 24 -9.04 -4.62 20.17
N PHE A 25 -9.43 -5.63 19.42
CA PHE A 25 -9.63 -6.98 19.90
C PHE A 25 -8.56 -7.89 19.31
N PHE A 26 -7.89 -8.65 20.15
CA PHE A 26 -6.90 -9.60 19.71
C PHE A 26 -6.98 -10.94 20.46
N GLN A 27 -6.51 -11.98 19.82
CA GLN A 27 -6.35 -13.30 20.40
C GLN A 27 -4.90 -13.73 20.26
N SER A 28 -4.33 -14.41 21.24
CA SER A 28 -3.00 -14.98 21.16
C SER A 28 -3.05 -16.48 21.34
N SER A 29 -2.24 -17.20 20.55
CA SER A 29 -2.10 -18.65 20.59
C SER A 29 -0.66 -19.04 20.29
N ASP A 30 -0.22 -20.16 20.84
CA ASP A 30 1.06 -20.75 20.46
C ASP A 30 0.78 -21.89 19.47
N LEU A 31 1.31 -21.80 18.26
CA LEU A 31 1.05 -22.73 17.17
C LEU A 31 2.29 -23.58 16.84
N SER A 32 2.04 -24.82 16.41
CA SER A 32 3.06 -25.73 15.89
C SER A 32 3.35 -25.45 14.42
N PHE A 33 4.43 -26.01 13.90
CA PHE A 33 4.73 -25.97 12.47
C PHE A 33 3.64 -26.62 11.63
N ALA A 34 3.06 -27.73 12.09
CA ALA A 34 1.96 -28.39 11.42
C ALA A 34 0.77 -27.44 11.30
N SER A 35 0.35 -26.82 12.42
CA SER A 35 -0.79 -25.89 12.43
C SER A 35 -0.59 -24.71 11.48
N ILE A 36 0.60 -24.10 11.48
CA ILE A 36 0.92 -22.99 10.55
C ILE A 36 0.91 -23.48 9.10
N SER A 37 1.51 -24.64 8.83
CA SER A 37 1.55 -25.17 7.47
C SER A 37 0.16 -25.53 6.93
N ASP A 38 -0.71 -26.10 7.78
CA ASP A 38 -2.07 -26.44 7.44
C ASP A 38 -2.93 -25.18 7.19
N MET A 39 -2.70 -24.11 7.96
CA MET A 39 -3.36 -22.82 7.71
C MET A 39 -2.94 -22.19 6.38
N VAL A 40 -1.68 -22.39 5.95
CA VAL A 40 -1.22 -21.93 4.64
C VAL A 40 -1.80 -22.82 3.52
N GLU A 41 -1.78 -24.13 3.69
CA GLU A 41 -2.28 -25.09 2.68
C GLU A 41 -3.79 -24.96 2.44
N SER A 42 -4.57 -24.66 3.49
CA SER A 42 -6.01 -24.39 3.42
C SER A 42 -6.34 -22.97 2.95
N GLU A 43 -5.34 -22.17 2.59
CA GLU A 43 -5.51 -20.77 2.24
C GLU A 43 -6.17 -19.92 3.36
N ALA A 44 -6.09 -20.38 4.61
CA ALA A 44 -6.49 -19.57 5.76
C ALA A 44 -5.49 -18.42 5.97
N ILE A 45 -4.20 -18.66 5.71
CA ILE A 45 -3.15 -17.65 5.65
C ILE A 45 -2.63 -17.60 4.20
N ASP A 46 -2.81 -16.47 3.51
CA ASP A 46 -2.21 -16.26 2.21
C ASP A 46 -0.77 -15.73 2.35
N ILE A 47 0.21 -16.56 2.02
CA ILE A 47 1.62 -16.18 1.95
C ILE A 47 2.08 -15.75 0.55
N LYS A 48 1.22 -15.89 -0.48
CA LYS A 48 1.49 -15.50 -1.88
C LYS A 48 0.44 -14.54 -2.42
N PRO A 49 -0.01 -13.53 -1.66
CA PRO A 49 -1.01 -12.62 -2.17
C PRO A 49 -0.49 -11.91 -3.42
N LYS A 50 -1.37 -11.66 -4.39
CA LYS A 50 -1.06 -11.03 -5.70
C LYS A 50 -0.30 -9.70 -5.55
N TYR A 51 -0.51 -9.01 -4.44
CA TYR A 51 -0.02 -7.68 -4.13
C TYR A 51 1.22 -7.65 -3.23
N GLN A 52 1.65 -8.77 -2.61
CA GLN A 52 2.87 -8.81 -1.81
C GLN A 52 4.01 -9.38 -2.65
N ARG A 53 5.00 -8.53 -2.88
CA ARG A 53 6.18 -8.89 -3.66
C ARG A 53 7.12 -9.79 -2.90
N ARG A 54 7.56 -10.83 -3.58
CA ARG A 54 8.73 -11.72 -3.46
C ARG A 54 9.23 -12.02 -2.05
N GLU A 55 9.57 -13.29 -1.88
CA GLU A 55 10.44 -13.73 -0.78
C GLU A 55 11.67 -12.84 -0.71
N ARG A 56 11.85 -12.21 0.44
CA ARG A 56 13.02 -11.34 0.69
C ARG A 56 14.17 -12.13 1.31
N TRP A 57 13.84 -13.26 1.97
CA TRP A 57 14.82 -14.12 2.59
C TRP A 57 15.37 -15.12 1.60
N ASP A 58 16.69 -15.17 1.48
CA ASP A 58 17.40 -16.25 0.82
C ASP A 58 17.33 -17.56 1.64
N VAL A 59 17.82 -18.64 1.06
CA VAL A 59 17.80 -19.95 1.71
C VAL A 59 18.60 -19.95 3.00
N LYS A 60 19.69 -19.17 3.11
CA LYS A 60 20.51 -19.09 4.33
C LYS A 60 19.72 -18.50 5.50
N LYS A 61 19.02 -17.38 5.28
CA LYS A 61 18.17 -16.78 6.33
C LYS A 61 17.00 -17.68 6.72
N GLN A 62 16.40 -18.39 5.75
CA GLN A 62 15.36 -19.38 6.04
C GLN A 62 15.91 -20.52 6.87
N SER A 63 17.09 -21.03 6.54
CA SER A 63 17.79 -22.09 7.31
C SER A 63 18.11 -21.67 8.73
N ALA A 64 18.65 -20.44 8.91
CA ALA A 64 18.95 -19.89 10.23
C ALA A 64 17.70 -19.76 11.14
N LEU A 65 16.54 -19.50 10.55
CA LEU A 65 15.29 -19.54 11.32
C LEU A 65 14.97 -20.96 11.80
N ILE A 66 15.09 -21.97 10.95
CA ILE A 66 14.83 -23.38 11.34
C ILE A 66 15.83 -23.82 12.41
N GLU A 67 17.11 -23.45 12.27
CA GLU A 67 18.14 -23.67 13.28
C GLU A 67 17.74 -23.06 14.63
N SER A 68 17.21 -21.82 14.63
CA SER A 68 16.75 -21.16 15.87
C SER A 68 15.70 -21.99 16.61
N PHE A 69 14.80 -22.66 15.89
CA PHE A 69 13.81 -23.55 16.49
C PHE A 69 14.43 -24.83 17.05
N VAL A 70 15.43 -25.41 16.36
CA VAL A 70 16.15 -26.58 16.83
C VAL A 70 16.89 -26.27 18.13
N LEU A 71 17.48 -25.08 18.22
CA LEU A 71 18.20 -24.58 19.40
C LEU A 71 17.30 -24.01 20.49
N ASN A 72 15.98 -23.97 20.26
CA ASN A 72 15.00 -23.37 21.16
C ASN A 72 15.26 -21.86 21.44
N VAL A 73 15.82 -21.16 20.47
CA VAL A 73 16.03 -19.71 20.56
C VAL A 73 14.68 -19.00 20.41
N PRO A 74 14.31 -18.07 21.32
CA PRO A 74 13.07 -17.32 21.20
C PRO A 74 13.02 -16.48 19.93
N ILE A 75 11.91 -16.56 19.20
CA ILE A 75 11.65 -15.78 18.01
C ILE A 75 10.49 -14.80 18.24
N PRO A 76 10.51 -13.62 17.56
CA PRO A 76 9.43 -12.66 17.66
C PRO A 76 8.08 -13.28 17.26
N PRO A 77 6.97 -12.88 17.89
CA PRO A 77 5.63 -13.33 17.54
C PRO A 77 5.28 -13.05 16.09
N ILE A 78 4.41 -13.87 15.52
CA ILE A 78 3.73 -13.61 14.25
C ILE A 78 2.48 -12.81 14.52
N TYR A 79 2.20 -11.81 13.70
CA TYR A 79 1.01 -11.00 13.78
C TYR A 79 0.15 -11.20 12.53
N LEU A 80 -1.12 -11.52 12.75
CA LEU A 80 -2.14 -11.73 11.72
C LEU A 80 -3.30 -10.76 11.90
N ALA A 81 -3.98 -10.39 10.82
CA ALA A 81 -5.25 -9.68 10.86
C ALA A 81 -6.35 -10.56 10.25
N GLU A 82 -7.40 -10.78 11.00
CA GLU A 82 -8.61 -11.42 10.50
C GLU A 82 -9.43 -10.41 9.70
N HIS A 83 -9.74 -10.72 8.45
CA HIS A 83 -10.61 -9.92 7.59
C HIS A 83 -11.95 -10.58 7.33
N SER A 84 -11.99 -11.90 7.26
CA SER A 84 -13.20 -12.72 7.34
C SER A 84 -12.95 -13.92 8.23
N TYR A 85 -13.99 -14.55 8.74
CA TYR A 85 -13.83 -15.68 9.67
C TYR A 85 -12.98 -16.79 9.08
N GLY A 86 -11.85 -17.09 9.75
CA GLY A 86 -10.90 -18.10 9.32
C GLY A 86 -10.01 -17.71 8.14
N LYS A 87 -9.98 -16.44 7.75
CA LYS A 87 -9.08 -15.90 6.73
C LYS A 87 -8.25 -14.77 7.32
N TYR A 88 -6.94 -14.87 7.16
CA TYR A 88 -5.97 -14.03 7.83
C TYR A 88 -4.95 -13.47 6.85
N SER A 89 -4.73 -12.17 6.88
CA SER A 89 -3.58 -11.55 6.25
C SER A 89 -2.40 -11.43 7.23
N VAL A 90 -1.18 -11.51 6.73
CA VAL A 90 0.02 -11.43 7.57
C VAL A 90 0.42 -9.98 7.78
N ILE A 91 0.39 -9.53 9.05
CA ILE A 91 0.89 -8.23 9.47
C ILE A 91 2.41 -8.23 9.57
N ASP A 92 2.94 -9.17 10.35
CA ASP A 92 4.37 -9.41 10.52
C ASP A 92 4.66 -10.90 10.65
N GLY A 93 5.82 -11.32 10.15
CA GLY A 93 6.26 -12.70 10.19
C GLY A 93 6.03 -13.49 8.91
N LYS A 94 5.69 -12.85 7.78
CA LYS A 94 5.50 -13.53 6.49
C LYS A 94 6.69 -14.40 6.10
N GLN A 95 7.91 -13.87 6.19
CA GLN A 95 9.12 -14.61 5.85
C GLN A 95 9.32 -15.84 6.78
N ARG A 96 8.94 -15.72 8.05
CA ARG A 96 8.97 -16.80 9.04
C ARG A 96 7.97 -17.90 8.68
N ILE A 97 6.72 -17.53 8.37
CA ILE A 97 5.70 -18.48 7.92
C ILE A 97 6.13 -19.17 6.63
N THR A 98 6.66 -18.41 5.66
CA THR A 98 7.14 -18.96 4.39
C THR A 98 8.28 -19.96 4.58
N ALA A 99 9.25 -19.64 5.43
CA ALA A 99 10.37 -20.56 5.72
C ALA A 99 9.90 -21.86 6.37
N ILE A 100 8.96 -21.78 7.34
CA ILE A 100 8.37 -22.94 7.99
C ILE A 100 7.59 -23.79 7.00
N TYR A 101 6.73 -23.18 6.19
CA TYR A 101 5.94 -23.87 5.19
C TYR A 101 6.82 -24.58 4.15
N LYS A 102 7.84 -23.89 3.64
CA LYS A 102 8.80 -24.49 2.71
C LYS A 102 9.56 -25.65 3.32
N PHE A 103 9.97 -25.53 4.58
CA PHE A 103 10.68 -26.59 5.28
C PHE A 103 9.81 -27.83 5.45
N ILE A 104 8.55 -27.67 5.88
CA ILE A 104 7.63 -28.79 6.15
C ILE A 104 7.06 -29.39 4.86
N LYS A 105 6.74 -28.56 3.84
CA LYS A 105 5.95 -29.01 2.69
C LYS A 105 6.69 -28.95 1.35
N GLU A 106 7.66 -28.06 1.18
CA GLU A 106 8.31 -27.85 -0.12
C GLU A 106 9.77 -28.37 -0.16
N GLY A 107 10.22 -29.09 0.87
CA GLY A 107 11.54 -29.73 0.89
C GLY A 107 12.70 -28.74 0.97
N LEU A 108 12.53 -27.59 1.66
CA LEU A 108 13.62 -26.64 1.89
C LEU A 108 14.83 -27.37 2.51
N LYS A 109 15.96 -27.34 1.80
CA LYS A 109 17.21 -27.91 2.24
C LYS A 109 17.99 -26.88 3.07
N LEU A 110 18.33 -27.20 4.30
CA LEU A 110 19.09 -26.32 5.19
C LEU A 110 20.51 -26.12 4.63
N THR A 111 20.98 -24.88 4.65
CA THR A 111 22.31 -24.54 4.11
C THR A 111 22.86 -23.25 4.72
N GLY A 112 24.18 -23.16 4.77
CA GLY A 112 24.90 -21.96 5.21
C GLY A 112 24.84 -21.72 6.70
N LEU A 113 24.60 -22.76 7.50
CA LEU A 113 24.69 -22.75 8.95
C LEU A 113 26.15 -22.96 9.35
N GLU A 114 26.70 -22.02 10.13
CA GLU A 114 28.11 -21.99 10.50
C GLU A 114 28.34 -22.55 11.91
N GLU A 115 27.39 -22.33 12.84
CA GLU A 115 27.50 -22.79 14.22
C GLU A 115 27.03 -24.24 14.41
N ASN A 116 26.05 -24.69 13.60
CA ASN A 116 25.53 -26.05 13.61
C ASN A 116 25.55 -26.61 12.19
N ASP A 117 26.75 -26.75 11.65
CA ASP A 117 26.98 -27.17 10.27
C ASP A 117 26.48 -28.61 10.01
N GLU A 118 26.33 -29.43 11.04
CA GLU A 118 25.70 -30.75 10.97
C GLU A 118 24.26 -30.74 10.51
N LEU A 119 23.54 -29.60 10.64
CA LEU A 119 22.18 -29.44 10.10
C LEU A 119 22.16 -29.14 8.62
N ASN A 120 23.27 -28.74 8.03
CA ASN A 120 23.31 -28.48 6.58
C ASN A 120 22.96 -29.75 5.80
N ASP A 121 22.36 -29.54 4.65
CA ASP A 121 21.92 -30.60 3.74
C ASP A 121 20.70 -31.41 4.20
N PHE A 122 20.20 -31.23 5.42
CA PHE A 122 18.95 -31.85 5.86
C PHE A 122 17.72 -31.13 5.30
N THR A 123 16.72 -31.90 4.98
CA THR A 123 15.34 -31.46 4.77
C THR A 123 14.49 -31.98 5.94
N TYR A 124 13.23 -31.51 6.04
CA TYR A 124 12.32 -32.02 7.08
C TYR A 124 12.19 -33.55 7.05
N GLU A 125 12.12 -34.15 5.86
CA GLU A 125 11.95 -35.61 5.66
C GLU A 125 13.19 -36.41 6.05
N THR A 126 14.37 -35.81 5.91
CA THR A 126 15.65 -36.50 6.21
C THR A 126 16.13 -36.31 7.65
N LEU A 127 15.48 -35.43 8.44
CA LEU A 127 15.76 -35.24 9.84
C LEU A 127 15.53 -36.54 10.67
N PRO A 128 16.26 -36.75 11.77
CA PRO A 128 15.94 -37.81 12.75
C PRO A 128 14.48 -37.71 13.19
N GLN A 129 13.77 -38.85 13.26
CA GLN A 129 12.35 -38.94 13.55
C GLN A 129 11.92 -38.19 14.83
N SER A 130 12.75 -38.26 15.88
CA SER A 130 12.48 -37.54 17.13
C SER A 130 12.48 -36.00 16.96
N LEU A 131 13.42 -35.50 16.14
CA LEU A 131 13.56 -34.08 15.88
C LEU A 131 12.43 -33.56 14.94
N SER A 132 12.16 -34.28 13.86
CA SER A 132 11.07 -33.91 12.95
C SER A 132 9.72 -33.94 13.65
N ASN A 133 9.46 -34.93 14.53
CA ASN A 133 8.23 -34.95 15.34
C ASN A 133 8.15 -33.79 16.32
N ALA A 134 9.26 -33.43 16.98
CA ALA A 134 9.33 -32.32 17.90
C ALA A 134 9.01 -31.01 17.18
N LEU A 135 9.65 -30.73 16.05
CA LEU A 135 9.40 -29.51 15.24
C LEU A 135 7.96 -29.43 14.73
N LYS A 136 7.38 -30.59 14.36
CA LYS A 136 6.01 -30.64 13.84
C LYS A 136 4.95 -30.32 14.88
N ILE A 137 5.09 -30.84 16.10
CA ILE A 137 3.99 -30.91 17.07
C ILE A 137 4.10 -29.85 18.17
N ARG A 138 5.32 -29.49 18.61
CA ARG A 138 5.48 -28.51 19.68
C ARG A 138 4.99 -27.13 19.27
N PRO A 139 4.30 -26.38 20.16
CA PRO A 139 3.86 -25.01 19.89
C PRO A 139 5.03 -24.03 20.07
N PHE A 140 5.78 -23.81 19.01
CA PHE A 140 6.97 -22.93 19.05
C PHE A 140 6.67 -21.47 18.75
N LEU A 141 5.57 -21.18 18.02
CA LEU A 141 5.30 -19.88 17.45
C LEU A 141 4.16 -19.20 18.17
N ARG A 142 4.47 -18.09 18.83
CA ARG A 142 3.44 -17.19 19.31
C ARG A 142 2.80 -16.46 18.13
N VAL A 143 1.48 -16.61 17.99
CA VAL A 143 0.69 -15.92 16.97
C VAL A 143 -0.31 -15.00 17.66
N ILE A 144 -0.34 -13.74 17.26
CA ILE A 144 -1.26 -12.73 17.74
C ILE A 144 -2.17 -12.36 16.58
N ILE A 145 -3.47 -12.55 16.74
CA ILE A 145 -4.48 -12.31 15.70
C ILE A 145 -5.27 -11.08 16.09
N LEU A 146 -5.23 -10.03 15.26
CA LEU A 146 -6.16 -8.91 15.37
C LEU A 146 -7.48 -9.34 14.78
N LEU A 147 -8.52 -9.36 15.60
CA LEU A 147 -9.82 -9.88 15.21
C LEU A 147 -10.55 -8.92 14.26
N LYS A 148 -11.47 -9.48 13.48
CA LYS A 148 -12.24 -8.78 12.45
C LYS A 148 -12.99 -7.55 12.99
N GLN A 149 -13.55 -7.63 14.20
CA GLN A 149 -14.31 -6.55 14.84
C GLN A 149 -13.46 -5.37 15.32
N SER A 150 -12.13 -5.47 15.29
CA SER A 150 -11.26 -4.35 15.66
C SER A 150 -11.41 -3.18 14.69
N ASP A 151 -11.29 -1.96 15.22
CA ASP A 151 -11.32 -0.74 14.42
C ASP A 151 -10.22 -0.76 13.33
N PRO A 152 -10.57 -0.54 12.06
CA PRO A 152 -9.60 -0.59 10.96
C PRO A 152 -8.47 0.43 11.11
N SER A 153 -8.74 1.61 11.70
CA SER A 153 -7.70 2.63 11.88
C SER A 153 -6.67 2.20 12.92
N LEU A 154 -7.11 1.52 14.00
CA LEU A 154 -6.21 0.96 15.00
C LEU A 154 -5.46 -0.26 14.46
N LYS A 155 -6.10 -1.11 13.65
CA LYS A 155 -5.37 -2.18 12.94
C LYS A 155 -4.21 -1.60 12.13
N TYR A 156 -4.46 -0.53 11.36
CA TYR A 156 -3.42 0.15 10.58
C TYR A 156 -2.30 0.71 11.46
N GLU A 157 -2.65 1.31 12.60
CA GLU A 157 -1.66 1.83 13.55
C GLU A 157 -0.79 0.70 14.14
N VAL A 158 -1.41 -0.43 14.51
CA VAL A 158 -0.68 -1.63 14.96
C VAL A 158 0.28 -2.13 13.88
N PHE A 159 -0.18 -2.20 12.63
CA PHE A 159 0.67 -2.53 11.49
C PHE A 159 1.90 -1.62 11.41
N ASN A 160 1.70 -0.32 11.45
CA ASN A 160 2.80 0.64 11.35
C ASN A 160 3.78 0.52 12.52
N ARG A 161 3.29 0.29 13.74
CA ARG A 161 4.13 0.17 14.94
C ARG A 161 4.91 -1.14 14.97
N LEU A 162 4.31 -2.25 14.58
CA LEU A 162 4.97 -3.55 14.52
C LEU A 162 6.00 -3.62 13.39
N ASN A 163 5.76 -2.88 12.32
CA ASN A 163 6.62 -2.86 11.14
C ASN A 163 7.89 -2.02 11.31
N THR A 164 8.30 -1.71 12.54
CA THR A 164 9.50 -0.87 12.83
C THR A 164 10.80 -1.66 12.97
N GLY A 165 10.77 -2.99 12.84
CA GLY A 165 11.93 -3.88 13.02
C GLY A 165 12.23 -4.74 11.79
N GLY A 166 13.41 -4.64 11.21
CA GLY A 166 13.85 -5.51 10.12
C GLY A 166 13.40 -5.06 8.73
N ASP A 167 12.89 -5.98 7.91
CA ASP A 167 12.38 -5.71 6.55
C ASP A 167 10.97 -5.12 6.60
N ASN A 168 10.87 -3.82 6.83
CA ASN A 168 9.60 -3.10 6.98
C ASN A 168 8.73 -3.20 5.72
N LEU A 169 7.43 -3.44 5.90
CA LEU A 169 6.45 -3.27 4.84
C LEU A 169 6.32 -1.79 4.48
N LEU A 170 6.18 -1.50 3.21
CA LEU A 170 5.93 -0.16 2.73
C LEU A 170 4.47 0.25 2.97
N PRO A 171 4.14 1.54 3.07
CA PRO A 171 2.78 1.98 3.33
C PRO A 171 1.73 1.37 2.38
N GLN A 172 2.08 1.17 1.12
CA GLN A 172 1.16 0.55 0.16
C GLN A 172 1.03 -0.97 0.35
N GLU A 173 2.09 -1.67 0.76
CA GLU A 173 2.00 -3.09 1.13
C GLU A 173 1.08 -3.29 2.33
N VAL A 174 1.15 -2.37 3.30
CA VAL A 174 0.25 -2.37 4.48
C VAL A 174 -1.20 -2.16 4.04
N ARG A 175 -1.48 -1.20 3.15
CA ARG A 175 -2.84 -0.96 2.62
C ARG A 175 -3.38 -2.18 1.90
N ASN A 176 -2.57 -2.77 1.03
CA ASN A 176 -2.97 -3.96 0.27
C ASN A 176 -3.36 -5.12 1.19
N ALA A 177 -2.61 -5.33 2.28
CA ALA A 177 -2.91 -6.37 3.26
C ALA A 177 -4.15 -6.08 4.11
N MET A 178 -4.45 -4.80 4.37
CA MET A 178 -5.57 -4.41 5.22
C MET A 178 -6.90 -4.24 4.48
N PHE A 179 -6.84 -3.84 3.23
CA PHE A 179 -7.99 -3.51 2.40
C PHE A 179 -8.05 -4.44 1.18
N GLU A 180 -7.95 -5.76 1.44
CA GLU A 180 -8.15 -6.77 0.39
C GLU A 180 -9.55 -6.66 -0.21
N GLY A 181 -9.64 -6.90 -1.52
CA GLY A 181 -10.91 -6.90 -2.25
C GLY A 181 -10.81 -6.28 -3.63
N GLU A 182 -11.93 -6.23 -4.32
CA GLU A 182 -12.04 -5.86 -5.73
C GLU A 182 -11.46 -4.46 -6.06
N PHE A 183 -11.57 -3.49 -5.13
CA PHE A 183 -10.97 -2.18 -5.35
C PHE A 183 -9.44 -2.24 -5.28
N ASN A 184 -8.88 -3.01 -4.35
CA ASN A 184 -7.43 -3.20 -4.28
C ASN A 184 -6.90 -3.93 -5.52
N ASP A 185 -7.62 -4.93 -6.00
CA ASP A 185 -7.29 -5.65 -7.23
C ASP A 185 -7.31 -4.71 -8.46
N LEU A 186 -8.28 -3.79 -8.51
CA LEU A 186 -8.35 -2.75 -9.54
C LEU A 186 -7.14 -1.81 -9.50
N LEU A 187 -6.68 -1.38 -8.30
CA LEU A 187 -5.48 -0.55 -8.17
C LEU A 187 -4.25 -1.24 -8.74
N ILE A 188 -4.09 -2.52 -8.45
CA ILE A 188 -2.98 -3.34 -8.94
C ILE A 188 -3.06 -3.50 -10.46
N GLU A 189 -4.24 -3.80 -11.00
CA GLU A 189 -4.46 -3.88 -12.45
C GLU A 189 -4.08 -2.59 -13.15
N LEU A 190 -4.59 -1.45 -12.67
CA LEU A 190 -4.35 -0.15 -13.27
C LEU A 190 -2.88 0.30 -13.15
N SER A 191 -2.17 -0.12 -12.11
CA SER A 191 -0.76 0.21 -11.92
C SER A 191 0.15 -0.40 -13.00
N GLU A 192 -0.27 -1.48 -13.63
CA GLU A 192 0.45 -2.15 -14.72
C GLU A 192 0.12 -1.56 -16.12
N ASN A 193 -0.70 -0.49 -16.19
CA ASN A 193 -0.99 0.18 -17.45
C ASN A 193 0.29 0.73 -18.08
N ASN A 194 0.59 0.30 -19.30
CA ASN A 194 1.84 0.65 -20.00
C ASN A 194 2.07 2.16 -20.13
N LEU A 195 1.00 2.93 -20.29
CA LEU A 195 1.10 4.39 -20.41
C LEU A 195 1.48 5.04 -19.07
N LEU A 196 0.92 4.59 -17.96
CA LEU A 196 1.33 5.02 -16.62
C LEU A 196 2.80 4.64 -16.37
N VAL A 197 3.14 3.38 -16.62
CA VAL A 197 4.50 2.84 -16.41
C VAL A 197 5.53 3.61 -17.22
N LYS A 198 5.22 4.02 -18.47
CA LYS A 198 6.09 4.86 -19.32
C LYS A 198 6.56 6.13 -18.59
N TYR A 199 5.70 6.76 -17.78
CA TYR A 199 6.04 7.99 -17.06
C TYR A 199 6.73 7.73 -15.72
N LEU A 200 6.55 6.55 -15.14
CA LEU A 200 7.12 6.20 -13.84
C LEU A 200 8.55 5.65 -13.92
N VAL A 201 8.92 5.03 -15.05
CA VAL A 201 10.24 4.39 -15.24
C VAL A 201 10.86 4.75 -16.57
N SER A 202 12.17 4.61 -16.64
CA SER A 202 12.92 4.94 -17.88
C SER A 202 12.77 3.89 -18.99
N SER A 203 12.38 2.65 -18.66
CA SER A 203 12.18 1.55 -19.60
C SER A 203 11.15 0.56 -19.10
N LEU A 204 10.21 0.18 -19.96
CA LEU A 204 9.18 -0.83 -19.68
C LEU A 204 9.79 -2.21 -19.39
N GLU A 205 10.88 -2.56 -20.06
CA GLU A 205 11.56 -3.85 -19.88
C GLU A 205 12.15 -4.01 -18.47
N THR A 206 12.59 -2.89 -17.88
CA THR A 206 13.18 -2.88 -16.52
C THR A 206 12.15 -2.60 -15.43
N TYR A 207 10.90 -2.34 -15.78
CA TYR A 207 9.85 -1.95 -14.84
C TYR A 207 9.75 -2.87 -13.61
N LYS A 208 9.63 -4.18 -13.82
CA LYS A 208 9.53 -5.16 -12.72
C LYS A 208 10.78 -5.26 -11.83
N LYS A 209 11.92 -4.72 -12.28
CA LYS A 209 13.16 -4.62 -11.50
C LYS A 209 13.35 -3.26 -10.84
N SER A 210 12.55 -2.26 -11.22
CA SER A 210 12.65 -0.88 -10.73
C SER A 210 12.25 -0.73 -9.26
N ALA A 211 12.73 0.34 -8.63
CA ALA A 211 12.30 0.72 -7.29
C ALA A 211 10.79 1.04 -7.26
N VAL A 212 10.27 1.67 -8.30
CA VAL A 212 8.84 2.01 -8.45
C VAL A 212 7.98 0.75 -8.29
N TYR A 213 8.29 -0.30 -9.06
CA TYR A 213 7.61 -1.59 -8.95
C TYR A 213 7.84 -2.26 -7.60
N LYS A 214 9.10 -2.35 -7.11
CA LYS A 214 9.44 -3.02 -5.85
C LYS A 214 8.85 -2.33 -4.62
N GLN A 215 8.65 -1.02 -4.67
CA GLN A 215 8.11 -0.21 -3.59
C GLN A 215 6.61 0.09 -3.75
N MET A 216 5.93 -0.51 -4.74
CA MET A 216 4.52 -0.29 -5.04
C MET A 216 4.12 1.18 -5.24
N GLN A 217 5.06 2.01 -5.69
CA GLN A 217 4.79 3.42 -5.96
C GLN A 217 3.82 3.59 -7.13
N ASP A 218 3.86 2.68 -8.10
CA ASP A 218 2.91 2.57 -9.21
C ASP A 218 1.45 2.41 -8.71
N VAL A 219 1.21 1.49 -7.77
CA VAL A 219 -0.10 1.30 -7.13
C VAL A 219 -0.50 2.55 -6.32
N GLU A 220 0.47 3.16 -5.63
CA GLU A 220 0.24 4.38 -4.85
C GLU A 220 -0.15 5.57 -5.75
N TYR A 221 0.37 5.70 -6.98
CA TYR A 221 -0.08 6.72 -7.94
C TYR A 221 -1.53 6.51 -8.36
N VAL A 222 -1.95 5.28 -8.62
CA VAL A 222 -3.36 4.98 -8.94
C VAL A 222 -4.27 5.33 -7.77
N LEU A 223 -3.91 4.88 -6.56
CA LEU A 223 -4.68 5.20 -5.36
C LEU A 223 -4.74 6.72 -5.10
N ARG A 224 -3.62 7.41 -5.30
CA ARG A 224 -3.52 8.86 -5.16
C ARG A 224 -4.52 9.59 -6.06
N PHE A 225 -4.64 9.18 -7.32
CA PHE A 225 -5.64 9.75 -8.24
C PHE A 225 -7.06 9.66 -7.66
N PHE A 226 -7.49 8.48 -7.24
CA PHE A 226 -8.83 8.30 -6.71
C PHE A 226 -9.04 9.04 -5.38
N THR A 227 -8.02 9.06 -4.53
CA THR A 227 -8.05 9.78 -3.25
C THR A 227 -8.21 11.28 -3.46
N VAL A 228 -7.34 11.86 -4.29
CA VAL A 228 -7.34 13.30 -4.55
C VAL A 228 -8.62 13.69 -5.29
N LYS A 229 -9.06 12.92 -6.28
CA LYS A 229 -10.33 13.15 -6.99
C LYS A 229 -11.54 13.17 -6.05
N HIS A 230 -11.52 12.32 -5.01
CA HIS A 230 -12.63 12.24 -4.06
C HIS A 230 -12.65 13.39 -3.05
N PHE A 231 -11.48 13.81 -2.59
CA PHE A 231 -11.35 14.74 -1.45
C PHE A 231 -10.87 16.16 -1.82
N TRP A 232 -10.51 16.48 -3.06
CA TRP A 232 -9.81 17.73 -3.37
C TRP A 232 -10.56 19.00 -2.94
N GLU A 233 -11.88 19.02 -2.91
CA GLU A 233 -12.69 20.16 -2.46
C GLU A 233 -12.65 20.35 -0.94
N ASP A 234 -12.64 19.21 -0.20
CA ASP A 234 -12.56 19.16 1.26
C ASP A 234 -11.59 18.06 1.68
N PHE A 235 -10.29 18.38 1.59
CA PHE A 235 -9.23 17.41 1.87
C PHE A 235 -9.14 17.13 3.36
N PRO A 236 -9.22 15.85 3.81
CA PRO A 236 -9.52 15.51 5.20
C PRO A 236 -8.41 15.88 6.20
N CYS A 237 -7.16 16.04 5.72
CA CYS A 237 -6.01 16.37 6.57
C CYS A 237 -4.79 16.76 5.71
N ASN A 238 -3.76 17.31 6.36
CA ASN A 238 -2.49 17.67 5.70
C ASN A 238 -1.52 16.47 5.55
N ASN A 239 -2.07 15.26 5.33
CA ASN A 239 -1.28 14.05 5.19
C ASN A 239 -1.90 13.11 4.14
N MET A 240 -1.23 12.97 3.01
CA MET A 240 -1.69 12.14 1.90
C MET A 240 -1.83 10.66 2.28
N GLN A 241 -0.95 10.14 3.14
CA GLN A 241 -1.02 8.74 3.56
C GLN A 241 -2.31 8.45 4.36
N ILE A 242 -2.70 9.39 5.23
CA ILE A 242 -3.96 9.29 5.99
C ILE A 242 -5.15 9.41 5.03
N ALA A 243 -5.13 10.36 4.11
CA ALA A 243 -6.20 10.54 3.12
C ALA A 243 -6.38 9.27 2.24
N MET A 244 -5.27 8.65 1.79
CA MET A 244 -5.31 7.40 1.05
C MET A 244 -5.90 6.24 1.87
N ASN A 245 -5.59 6.16 3.18
CA ASN A 245 -6.17 5.14 4.05
C ASN A 245 -7.68 5.33 4.22
N LEU A 246 -8.12 6.57 4.40
CA LEU A 246 -9.56 6.90 4.48
C LEU A 246 -10.28 6.54 3.19
N TYR A 247 -9.67 6.85 2.04
CA TYR A 247 -10.26 6.51 0.76
C TYR A 247 -10.30 5.00 0.49
N MET A 248 -9.22 4.26 0.83
CA MET A 248 -9.20 2.79 0.74
C MET A 248 -10.35 2.19 1.54
N ARG A 249 -10.54 2.62 2.80
CA ARG A 249 -11.65 2.17 3.62
C ARG A 249 -13.01 2.46 2.97
N PHE A 250 -13.22 3.71 2.54
CA PHE A 250 -14.44 4.10 1.85
C PHE A 250 -14.71 3.23 0.61
N ALA A 251 -13.70 3.04 -0.22
CA ALA A 251 -13.85 2.30 -1.46
C ALA A 251 -14.12 0.80 -1.22
N THR A 252 -13.45 0.19 -0.24
CA THR A 252 -13.67 -1.22 0.12
C THR A 252 -15.09 -1.46 0.68
N GLU A 253 -15.65 -0.50 1.42
CA GLU A 253 -16.95 -0.65 2.07
C GLU A 253 -18.14 -0.24 1.18
N LYS A 254 -17.95 0.69 0.25
CA LYS A 254 -19.05 1.40 -0.43
C LYS A 254 -19.07 1.25 -1.95
N VAL A 255 -17.95 0.91 -2.60
CA VAL A 255 -17.87 0.85 -4.06
C VAL A 255 -18.30 -0.53 -4.56
N ASN A 256 -19.30 -0.55 -5.44
CA ASN A 256 -19.77 -1.78 -6.06
C ASN A 256 -19.09 -2.06 -7.42
N GLN A 257 -19.34 -3.23 -8.01
CA GLN A 257 -18.70 -3.68 -9.26
C GLN A 257 -18.97 -2.74 -10.47
N ALA A 258 -20.15 -2.15 -10.55
CA ALA A 258 -20.46 -1.21 -11.63
C ALA A 258 -19.63 0.08 -11.49
N GLU A 259 -19.50 0.59 -10.28
CA GLU A 259 -18.67 1.75 -9.96
C GLU A 259 -17.18 1.46 -10.16
N LEU A 260 -16.71 0.24 -9.89
CA LEU A 260 -15.33 -0.17 -10.17
C LEU A 260 -15.02 -0.08 -11.67
N ASN A 261 -15.93 -0.54 -12.54
CA ASN A 261 -15.79 -0.41 -13.98
C ASN A 261 -15.78 1.06 -14.45
N GLN A 262 -16.62 1.89 -13.87
CA GLN A 262 -16.63 3.34 -14.16
C GLN A 262 -15.30 3.99 -13.74
N LYS A 263 -14.79 3.67 -12.53
CA LYS A 263 -13.50 4.15 -12.03
C LYS A 263 -12.34 3.71 -12.94
N LYS A 264 -12.34 2.45 -13.37
CA LYS A 264 -11.36 1.91 -14.32
C LYS A 264 -11.33 2.71 -15.60
N ASN A 265 -12.49 2.88 -16.24
CA ASN A 265 -12.61 3.62 -17.49
C ASN A 265 -12.19 5.07 -17.32
N LEU A 266 -12.63 5.73 -16.26
CA LEU A 266 -12.27 7.11 -15.98
C LEU A 266 -10.76 7.30 -15.82
N PHE A 267 -10.10 6.42 -15.05
CA PHE A 267 -8.65 6.47 -14.88
C PHE A 267 -7.90 6.34 -16.21
N ILE A 268 -8.26 5.32 -17.01
CA ILE A 268 -7.62 5.06 -18.31
C ILE A 268 -7.84 6.24 -19.26
N ARG A 269 -9.07 6.73 -19.39
CA ARG A 269 -9.40 7.86 -20.27
C ARG A 269 -8.69 9.15 -19.83
N SER A 270 -8.65 9.42 -18.52
CA SER A 270 -7.92 10.59 -18.00
C SER A 270 -6.44 10.52 -18.33
N LEU A 271 -5.82 9.34 -18.18
CA LEU A 271 -4.41 9.12 -18.50
C LEU A 271 -4.12 9.30 -20.00
N GLU A 272 -4.98 8.78 -20.87
CA GLU A 272 -4.89 8.91 -22.33
C GLU A 272 -4.99 10.38 -22.76
N VAL A 273 -5.98 11.11 -22.24
CA VAL A 273 -6.17 12.54 -22.55
C VAL A 273 -5.01 13.38 -22.00
N CYS A 274 -4.52 13.09 -20.80
CA CYS A 274 -3.30 13.75 -20.29
C CYS A 274 -2.10 13.53 -21.23
N ASN A 275 -1.90 12.30 -21.71
CA ASN A 275 -0.85 12.01 -22.67
C ASN A 275 -1.02 12.75 -24.01
N LEU A 276 -2.25 12.95 -24.49
CA LEU A 276 -2.53 13.70 -25.70
C LEU A 276 -2.27 15.21 -25.56
N ILE A 277 -2.53 15.79 -24.38
CA ILE A 277 -2.35 17.22 -24.14
C ILE A 277 -0.89 17.57 -23.84
N TRP A 278 -0.24 16.84 -22.92
CA TRP A 278 1.11 17.19 -22.45
C TRP A 278 2.23 16.36 -23.09
N GLU A 279 1.91 15.31 -23.85
CA GLU A 279 2.84 14.46 -24.59
C GLU A 279 4.03 13.99 -23.72
N GLU A 280 5.26 14.28 -24.13
CA GLU A 280 6.48 13.91 -23.38
C GLU A 280 6.60 14.64 -22.02
N LYS A 281 5.83 15.72 -21.82
CA LYS A 281 5.80 16.51 -20.58
C LYS A 281 4.68 16.12 -19.62
N THR A 282 3.95 15.05 -19.93
CA THR A 282 2.89 14.54 -19.05
C THR A 282 3.45 14.28 -17.65
N PHE A 283 2.83 14.87 -16.64
CA PHE A 283 3.19 14.79 -15.22
C PHE A 283 4.56 15.36 -14.85
N GLN A 284 5.22 16.06 -15.78
CA GLN A 284 6.54 16.65 -15.59
C GLN A 284 6.45 18.17 -15.53
N ARG A 285 7.52 18.77 -14.98
CA ARG A 285 7.64 20.23 -14.96
C ARG A 285 7.86 20.79 -16.37
N PRO A 286 7.18 21.86 -16.73
CA PRO A 286 7.42 22.55 -18.01
C PRO A 286 8.87 22.99 -18.18
N ASP A 287 9.60 23.29 -17.08
CA ASP A 287 10.97 23.80 -17.07
C ASP A 287 12.07 22.73 -17.27
N GLY A 288 11.73 21.53 -17.69
CA GLY A 288 12.70 20.55 -18.18
C GLY A 288 13.03 19.35 -17.29
N SER A 289 12.42 19.20 -16.11
CA SER A 289 12.59 17.97 -15.30
C SER A 289 11.95 16.75 -15.99
N LYS A 290 12.72 15.66 -16.12
CA LYS A 290 12.21 14.39 -16.66
C LYS A 290 11.56 13.48 -15.60
N LYS A 291 11.38 13.97 -14.37
CA LYS A 291 10.76 13.19 -13.29
C LYS A 291 9.29 13.55 -13.17
N ILE A 292 8.46 12.54 -12.95
CA ILE A 292 7.07 12.73 -12.55
C ILE A 292 6.99 13.52 -11.23
N ILE A 293 6.13 14.52 -11.19
CA ILE A 293 5.87 15.36 -10.02
C ILE A 293 4.45 15.10 -9.53
N GLN A 294 4.31 14.63 -8.30
CA GLN A 294 3.02 14.25 -7.73
C GLN A 294 1.97 15.37 -7.80
N GLY A 295 2.36 16.61 -7.53
CA GLY A 295 1.43 17.74 -7.62
C GLY A 295 0.95 18.03 -9.04
N ILE A 296 1.83 17.86 -10.05
CA ILE A 296 1.45 18.01 -11.47
C ILE A 296 0.57 16.84 -11.91
N TYR A 297 0.90 15.61 -11.47
CA TYR A 297 0.06 14.45 -11.71
C TYR A 297 -1.37 14.65 -11.17
N ASP A 298 -1.51 15.13 -9.93
CA ASP A 298 -2.81 15.42 -9.33
C ASP A 298 -3.57 16.47 -10.15
N ALA A 299 -2.91 17.59 -10.48
CA ALA A 299 -3.51 18.70 -11.22
C ALA A 299 -4.01 18.25 -12.59
N GLN A 300 -3.17 17.56 -13.36
CA GLN A 300 -3.52 17.10 -14.70
C GLN A 300 -4.60 16.01 -14.65
N MET A 301 -4.37 14.91 -13.91
CA MET A 301 -5.28 13.77 -13.90
C MET A 301 -6.68 14.10 -13.34
N VAL A 302 -6.75 14.83 -12.23
CA VAL A 302 -8.03 15.10 -11.57
C VAL A 302 -8.85 16.13 -12.34
N SER A 303 -8.20 17.19 -12.88
CA SER A 303 -8.90 18.19 -13.67
C SER A 303 -9.45 17.62 -14.98
N ILE A 304 -8.66 16.81 -15.69
CA ILE A 304 -9.11 16.12 -16.91
C ILE A 304 -10.26 15.15 -16.58
N ALA A 305 -10.16 14.38 -15.51
CA ALA A 305 -11.22 13.47 -15.07
C ALA A 305 -12.55 14.19 -14.84
N LYS A 306 -12.53 15.39 -14.25
CA LYS A 306 -13.74 16.20 -14.03
C LYS A 306 -14.45 16.55 -15.35
N TYR A 307 -13.72 16.96 -16.38
CA TYR A 307 -14.28 17.26 -17.68
C TYR A 307 -14.78 16.03 -18.44
N ILE A 308 -14.08 14.90 -18.32
CA ILE A 308 -14.56 13.62 -18.89
C ILE A 308 -15.89 13.19 -18.27
N GLU A 309 -16.02 13.28 -16.93
CA GLU A 309 -17.29 12.96 -16.23
C GLU A 309 -18.45 13.87 -16.66
N ASN A 310 -18.14 15.11 -17.04
CA ASN A 310 -19.12 16.06 -17.58
C ASN A 310 -19.38 15.88 -19.09
N GLY A 311 -18.86 14.83 -19.71
CA GLY A 311 -19.06 14.54 -21.14
C GLY A 311 -18.28 15.45 -22.09
N ARG A 312 -17.30 16.22 -21.61
CA ARG A 312 -16.54 17.22 -22.37
C ARG A 312 -15.21 16.69 -22.94
N GLU A 313 -15.07 15.39 -23.06
CA GLU A 313 -13.81 14.76 -23.52
C GLU A 313 -13.43 15.23 -24.94
N ASN A 314 -14.37 15.35 -25.85
CA ASN A 314 -14.11 15.82 -27.21
C ASN A 314 -13.56 17.26 -27.22
N ASP A 315 -14.01 18.10 -26.30
CA ASP A 315 -13.52 19.48 -26.17
C ASP A 315 -12.07 19.49 -25.66
N LEU A 316 -11.74 18.65 -24.71
CA LEU A 316 -10.36 18.48 -24.22
C LEU A 316 -9.40 18.13 -25.37
N ILE A 317 -9.80 17.21 -26.23
CA ILE A 317 -9.00 16.78 -27.39
C ILE A 317 -8.89 17.90 -28.43
N ARG A 318 -10.02 18.58 -28.71
CA ARG A 318 -10.08 19.67 -29.69
C ARG A 318 -9.22 20.86 -29.30
N TYR A 319 -9.22 21.23 -28.03
CA TYR A 319 -8.55 22.43 -27.51
C TYR A 319 -7.22 22.08 -26.76
N LYS A 320 -6.62 20.94 -27.04
CA LYS A 320 -5.43 20.44 -26.34
C LYS A 320 -4.26 21.43 -26.31
N ASP A 321 -4.01 22.12 -27.43
CA ASP A 321 -2.90 23.07 -27.57
C ASP A 321 -3.11 24.32 -26.71
N GLN A 322 -4.36 24.83 -26.65
CA GLN A 322 -4.74 25.96 -25.80
C GLN A 322 -4.66 25.58 -24.29
N ILE A 323 -5.06 24.36 -23.95
CA ILE A 323 -4.94 23.86 -22.56
C ILE A 323 -3.46 23.80 -22.16
N LEU A 324 -2.60 23.26 -23.02
CA LEU A 324 -1.17 23.18 -22.78
C LEU A 324 -0.54 24.57 -22.62
N GLU A 325 -0.87 25.52 -23.50
CA GLU A 325 -0.39 26.89 -23.44
C GLU A 325 -0.77 27.57 -22.11
N LYS A 326 -2.08 27.57 -21.76
CA LYS A 326 -2.57 28.18 -20.51
C LYS A 326 -1.96 27.52 -19.26
N PHE A 327 -1.80 26.20 -19.26
CA PHE A 327 -1.15 25.50 -18.16
C PHE A 327 0.31 25.97 -17.98
N ASN A 328 1.06 26.08 -19.08
CA ASN A 328 2.43 26.52 -19.05
C ASN A 328 2.56 27.99 -18.62
N GLU A 329 1.73 28.88 -19.18
CA GLU A 329 1.71 30.29 -18.79
C GLU A 329 1.44 30.45 -17.29
N ALA A 330 0.42 29.79 -16.75
CA ALA A 330 0.11 29.84 -15.33
C ALA A 330 1.22 29.23 -14.47
N TYR A 331 1.84 28.15 -14.91
CA TYR A 331 2.96 27.54 -14.19
C TYR A 331 4.14 28.49 -14.01
N PHE A 332 4.44 29.34 -15.02
CA PHE A 332 5.54 30.29 -14.97
C PHE A 332 5.19 31.66 -14.36
N SER A 333 3.93 32.07 -14.44
CA SER A 333 3.49 33.41 -14.02
C SER A 333 2.87 33.44 -12.61
N ASP A 334 2.28 32.32 -12.15
CA ASP A 334 1.64 32.23 -10.83
C ASP A 334 2.48 31.38 -9.86
N GLN A 335 3.23 32.10 -8.99
CA GLN A 335 4.12 31.47 -8.01
C GLN A 335 3.35 30.56 -7.03
N SER A 336 2.13 30.96 -6.60
CA SER A 336 1.32 30.18 -5.66
C SER A 336 0.87 28.87 -6.31
N TYR A 337 0.48 28.91 -7.57
CA TYR A 337 0.13 27.72 -8.36
C TYR A 337 1.34 26.79 -8.53
N GLN A 338 2.51 27.34 -8.92
CA GLN A 338 3.73 26.59 -9.07
C GLN A 338 4.15 25.91 -7.75
N ASP A 339 4.11 26.64 -6.64
CA ASP A 339 4.49 26.13 -5.31
C ASP A 339 3.53 25.02 -4.84
N SER A 340 2.23 25.14 -5.14
CA SER A 340 1.23 24.11 -4.83
C SER A 340 1.52 22.75 -5.47
N MET A 341 2.24 22.75 -6.61
CA MET A 341 2.66 21.54 -7.31
C MET A 341 4.00 20.98 -6.84
N ARG A 342 4.89 21.84 -6.29
CA ARG A 342 6.28 21.49 -6.02
C ARG A 342 6.59 21.29 -4.54
N GLN A 343 5.90 21.99 -3.66
CA GLN A 343 6.16 22.02 -2.22
C GLN A 343 4.90 21.64 -1.44
N PHE A 344 5.11 20.95 -0.31
CA PHE A 344 4.01 20.58 0.58
C PHE A 344 2.79 19.99 -0.16
N THR A 345 3.06 19.09 -1.09
CA THR A 345 2.04 18.54 -2.01
C THR A 345 0.91 17.76 -1.33
N SER A 346 1.02 17.51 -0.02
CA SER A 346 0.00 16.86 0.81
C SER A 346 -0.84 17.83 1.63
N ASN A 347 -0.53 19.14 1.64
CA ASN A 347 -1.34 20.13 2.34
C ASN A 347 -2.68 20.33 1.64
N ALA A 348 -3.77 20.37 2.39
CA ALA A 348 -5.14 20.52 1.87
C ALA A 348 -5.28 21.75 0.97
N SER A 349 -4.74 22.91 1.40
CA SER A 349 -4.77 24.15 0.62
C SER A 349 -4.04 24.03 -0.73
N ASN A 350 -2.88 23.36 -0.76
CA ASN A 350 -2.11 23.16 -1.98
C ASN A 350 -2.80 22.16 -2.91
N VAL A 351 -3.42 21.08 -2.36
CA VAL A 351 -4.22 20.15 -3.14
C VAL A 351 -5.37 20.87 -3.83
N LYS A 352 -6.13 21.67 -3.07
CA LYS A 352 -7.25 22.45 -3.60
C LYS A 352 -6.78 23.45 -4.66
N ASN A 353 -5.79 24.27 -4.35
CA ASN A 353 -5.28 25.32 -5.25
C ASN A 353 -4.86 24.76 -6.62
N ARG A 354 -4.02 23.71 -6.65
CA ARG A 354 -3.55 23.18 -7.94
C ARG A 354 -4.66 22.58 -8.81
N ILE A 355 -5.65 21.95 -8.20
CA ILE A 355 -6.75 21.33 -8.94
C ILE A 355 -7.74 22.38 -9.38
N GLU A 356 -8.20 23.27 -8.50
CA GLU A 356 -9.14 24.34 -8.79
C GLU A 356 -8.61 25.24 -9.90
N LYS A 357 -7.35 25.67 -9.79
CA LYS A 357 -6.69 26.49 -10.82
C LYS A 357 -6.57 25.76 -12.15
N THR A 358 -6.20 24.48 -12.15
CA THR A 358 -6.10 23.72 -13.42
C THR A 358 -7.48 23.54 -14.06
N ILE A 359 -8.53 23.28 -13.28
CA ILE A 359 -9.91 23.24 -13.80
C ILE A 359 -10.28 24.58 -14.45
N GLU A 360 -9.99 25.71 -13.79
CA GLU A 360 -10.23 27.04 -14.33
C GLU A 360 -9.50 27.26 -15.66
N LEU A 361 -8.22 26.90 -15.73
CA LEU A 361 -7.41 27.04 -16.95
C LEU A 361 -7.94 26.19 -18.11
N VAL A 362 -8.35 24.95 -17.82
CA VAL A 362 -9.01 24.10 -18.82
C VAL A 362 -10.32 24.73 -19.30
N GLY A 363 -11.16 25.22 -18.38
CA GLY A 363 -12.42 25.90 -18.72
C GLY A 363 -12.19 27.11 -19.62
N GLN A 364 -11.22 27.96 -19.29
CA GLN A 364 -10.85 29.13 -20.14
C GLN A 364 -10.35 28.72 -21.53
N ALA A 365 -9.66 27.56 -21.63
CA ALA A 365 -9.16 27.06 -22.92
C ALA A 365 -10.29 26.55 -23.82
N ILE A 366 -11.30 25.92 -23.23
CA ILE A 366 -12.47 25.38 -23.96
C ILE A 366 -13.62 26.36 -24.08
N ASN A 367 -13.40 27.67 -23.79
CA ASN A 367 -14.36 28.77 -23.87
C ASN A 367 -15.60 28.61 -22.95
N GLU A 368 -15.37 28.21 -21.72
CA GLU A 368 -16.36 28.27 -20.62
C GLU A 368 -16.19 29.50 -19.75
#